data_951aea1cb340aab44eadb7eca63278d9
#
_entry.id   951aea1cb340aab44eadb7eca63278d9
#
_cell.length_a   1.000
_cell.length_b   1.000
_cell.length_c   1.000
_cell.angle_alpha   90.00
_cell.angle_beta   90.00
_cell.angle_gamma   90.00
#
_symmetry.space_group_name_H-M   'P 1'
#
loop_
_entity.id
_entity.type
_entity.pdbx_description
1 polymer ?
#
loop_
_entity_poly.entity_id
_entity_poly.type
_entity_poly.pdbx_seq_one_letter_code
_entity_poly.pdbx_strand_id
1 'polypeptide(L)'
;ASDVYKRQVEMNGLTVMLIALVALACGYFGYARWLEKTWGIDPNRPTPAVENKSGDYAPANKWTVFAHQFTSITGAGPVTGPIIAAMFGWLPALLWMLIGGIFFGAVQDFTALYASVKNGGRSIGMIIEDYIGRTGRRLFLLFCWLFTLLVIAAFCDMVANTFNGFAKDGSQIMPNAAAGSISLLYMFVAVLFGLYLKKFRPTAGIQLVVGIVLMCLMLWVGIANPIYLDSVTWRYVVFAYLFAASVMPMWLLKQPRDYLSMFLLIGMIVCGVLGVFVKNPTLNMPAFVGFEVKNLDLFPILFVTIACGAVSGFHSLVSSGTSSKMVANEKDMRLVGYGSMCVEVVLGIVALIIVCAAASNGVLPSGTPFQTFSGSVAGFLTDIFGVPTDIAACILTMCVSALALTSVDAVARIGRMSLQELFTPGPGEAMGPIQKLFTNTVFATILTLAMGYALCLAGYMSVWPLFGSANQLLSALVLTGLAVFLKATGRKGWMLYGPMTVMFVVTMTALIQACLRIFRSMADGTFVFMVGGLQLIIAAALIVLALLVVYHCVMKLREPSPAADAAAKQA
;
A
#
# COMPACT_ATOMS: atom_id res chain seq x y z
N ALA A 1 -25.09 -29.83 -9.65
CA ALA A 1 -24.08 -29.01 -8.92
C ALA A 1 -22.97 -29.85 -8.28
N SER A 2 -23.23 -31.13 -7.87
CA SER A 2 -22.23 -31.96 -7.18
C SER A 2 -21.13 -32.54 -8.09
N ASP A 3 -21.39 -32.72 -9.41
CA ASP A 3 -20.41 -33.34 -10.32
C ASP A 3 -19.40 -32.36 -10.95
N VAL A 4 -19.70 -31.07 -10.98
CA VAL A 4 -18.76 -30.04 -11.41
C VAL A 4 -17.67 -29.83 -10.34
N TYR A 5 -18.03 -30.02 -9.08
CA TYR A 5 -17.09 -29.94 -7.94
C TYR A 5 -16.05 -31.07 -7.92
N LYS A 6 -16.38 -32.26 -8.47
CA LYS A 6 -15.46 -33.44 -8.46
C LYS A 6 -14.37 -33.41 -9.54
N ARG A 7 -14.42 -32.49 -10.49
CA ARG A 7 -13.39 -32.35 -11.54
C ARG A 7 -12.43 -31.14 -11.31
N GLN A 8 -12.42 -30.56 -10.13
CA GLN A 8 -11.41 -29.55 -9.83
C GLN A 8 -10.05 -30.27 -9.73
N VAL A 9 -9.14 -29.87 -10.60
CA VAL A 9 -7.73 -30.26 -10.53
C VAL A 9 -7.25 -29.84 -9.13
N GLU A 10 -6.91 -30.81 -8.29
CA GLU A 10 -6.27 -30.54 -6.99
C GLU A 10 -4.98 -29.80 -7.25
N MET A 11 -4.99 -28.48 -7.04
CA MET A 11 -3.82 -27.65 -7.28
C MET A 11 -3.07 -27.46 -5.97
N ASN A 12 -1.77 -27.77 -6.01
CA ASN A 12 -0.90 -27.58 -4.86
C ASN A 12 -0.34 -26.17 -4.80
N GLY A 13 -0.19 -25.62 -3.61
CA GLY A 13 0.35 -24.29 -3.37
C GLY A 13 1.76 -24.10 -3.96
N LEU A 14 2.61 -25.12 -3.88
CA LEU A 14 3.94 -25.10 -4.48
C LEU A 14 3.89 -24.91 -6.00
N THR A 15 2.99 -25.60 -6.70
CA THR A 15 2.83 -25.45 -8.16
C THR A 15 2.42 -24.04 -8.53
N VAL A 16 1.44 -23.46 -7.81
CA VAL A 16 1.00 -22.07 -8.01
C VAL A 16 2.15 -21.11 -7.75
N MET A 17 2.91 -21.32 -6.67
CA MET A 17 4.06 -20.48 -6.34
C MET A 17 5.15 -20.55 -7.41
N LEU A 18 5.50 -21.73 -7.92
CA LEU A 18 6.52 -21.89 -8.95
C LEU A 18 6.11 -21.23 -10.26
N ILE A 19 4.85 -21.39 -10.70
CA ILE A 19 4.30 -20.70 -11.88
C ILE A 19 4.42 -19.18 -11.71
N ALA A 20 4.06 -18.68 -10.54
CA ALA A 20 4.11 -17.27 -10.24
C ALA A 20 5.55 -16.72 -10.23
N LEU A 21 6.49 -17.43 -9.61
CA LEU A 21 7.89 -17.03 -9.58
C LEU A 21 8.51 -17.00 -10.99
N VAL A 22 8.18 -17.98 -11.84
CA VAL A 22 8.63 -18.00 -13.25
C VAL A 22 8.05 -16.81 -14.01
N ALA A 23 6.75 -16.53 -13.87
CA ALA A 23 6.10 -15.39 -14.53
C ALA A 23 6.73 -14.06 -14.09
N LEU A 24 6.95 -13.86 -12.79
CA LEU A 24 7.58 -12.65 -12.24
C LEU A 24 9.05 -12.52 -12.69
N ALA A 25 9.78 -13.63 -12.74
CA ALA A 25 11.16 -13.66 -13.25
C ALA A 25 11.19 -13.27 -14.74
N CYS A 26 10.29 -13.78 -15.57
CA CYS A 26 10.14 -13.37 -16.97
C CYS A 26 9.81 -11.88 -17.07
N GLY A 27 8.94 -11.36 -16.21
CA GLY A 27 8.64 -9.94 -16.12
C GLY A 27 9.89 -9.11 -15.80
N TYR A 28 10.63 -9.48 -14.77
CA TYR A 28 11.82 -8.74 -14.32
C TYR A 28 13.01 -8.84 -15.29
N PHE A 29 13.35 -10.02 -15.75
CA PHE A 29 14.51 -10.22 -16.63
C PHE A 29 14.22 -9.93 -18.11
N GLY A 30 12.97 -10.07 -18.55
CA GLY A 30 12.52 -9.79 -19.91
C GLY A 30 11.96 -8.38 -20.06
N TYR A 31 10.76 -8.17 -19.56
CA TYR A 31 9.98 -6.95 -19.80
C TYR A 31 10.59 -5.69 -19.14
N ALA A 32 11.01 -5.78 -17.87
CA ALA A 32 11.65 -4.63 -17.21
C ALA A 32 12.98 -4.24 -17.86
N ARG A 33 13.75 -5.23 -18.34
CA ARG A 33 14.99 -4.97 -19.07
C ARG A 33 14.75 -4.32 -20.43
N TRP A 34 13.63 -4.67 -21.08
CA TRP A 34 13.21 -4.01 -22.32
C TRP A 34 12.79 -2.55 -22.05
N LEU A 35 12.07 -2.27 -20.96
CA LEU A 35 11.72 -0.91 -20.54
C LEU A 35 12.97 -0.06 -20.27
N GLU A 36 13.94 -0.63 -19.51
CA GLU A 36 15.23 0.01 -19.21
C GLU A 36 15.94 0.49 -20.48
N LYS A 37 16.02 -0.38 -21.48
CA LYS A 37 16.59 -0.05 -22.77
C LYS A 37 15.77 1.00 -23.55
N THR A 38 14.44 0.88 -23.51
CA THR A 38 13.53 1.76 -24.25
C THR A 38 13.58 3.20 -23.74
N TRP A 39 13.76 3.40 -22.41
CA TRP A 39 13.81 4.74 -21.81
C TRP A 39 15.22 5.32 -21.72
N GLY A 40 16.24 4.58 -22.11
CA GLY A 40 17.63 5.05 -22.20
C GLY A 40 18.19 5.38 -20.81
N ILE A 41 18.21 4.36 -19.94
CA ILE A 41 18.87 4.46 -18.63
C ILE A 41 20.38 4.47 -18.86
N ASP A 42 21.05 5.49 -18.31
CA ASP A 42 22.49 5.69 -18.45
C ASP A 42 23.20 5.52 -17.11
N PRO A 43 23.98 4.43 -16.91
CA PRO A 43 24.73 4.20 -15.69
C PRO A 43 25.79 5.26 -15.39
N ASN A 44 26.21 6.03 -16.38
CA ASN A 44 27.28 7.05 -16.24
C ASN A 44 26.72 8.42 -15.85
N ARG A 45 25.41 8.60 -15.97
CA ARG A 45 24.77 9.86 -15.58
C ARG A 45 24.64 9.94 -14.06
N PRO A 46 25.13 11.03 -13.44
CA PRO A 46 24.96 11.24 -12.01
C PRO A 46 23.48 11.40 -11.67
N THR A 47 23.06 10.85 -10.55
CA THR A 47 21.68 10.96 -10.06
C THR A 47 21.52 12.15 -9.13
N PRO A 48 20.30 12.67 -8.96
CA PRO A 48 20.04 13.76 -8.01
C PRO A 48 20.50 13.47 -6.58
N ALA A 49 20.49 12.20 -6.19
CA ALA A 49 20.97 11.76 -4.87
C ALA A 49 22.47 12.05 -4.67
N VAL A 50 23.26 11.98 -5.74
CA VAL A 50 24.71 12.21 -5.72
C VAL A 50 25.05 13.69 -5.93
N GLU A 51 24.30 14.38 -6.80
CA GLU A 51 24.56 15.79 -7.13
C GLU A 51 24.12 16.75 -6.03
N ASN A 52 22.98 16.44 -5.38
CA ASN A 52 22.39 17.34 -4.40
C ASN A 52 22.86 17.00 -2.98
N LYS A 53 23.46 17.99 -2.30
CA LYS A 53 23.98 17.86 -0.93
C LYS A 53 23.00 18.32 0.15
N SER A 54 21.74 18.64 -0.19
CA SER A 54 20.74 19.01 0.81
C SER A 54 20.38 17.81 1.70
N GLY A 55 19.99 18.04 2.94
CA GLY A 55 19.75 16.98 3.93
C GLY A 55 18.64 15.97 3.59
N ASP A 56 17.87 16.21 2.50
CA ASP A 56 16.84 15.28 2.00
C ASP A 56 17.42 14.22 1.04
N TYR A 57 18.64 14.43 0.52
CA TYR A 57 19.29 13.54 -0.44
C TYR A 57 20.38 12.73 0.27
N ALA A 58 20.26 11.40 0.23
CA ALA A 58 21.16 10.49 0.92
C ALA A 58 21.47 9.29 0.01
N PRO A 59 22.49 9.41 -0.87
CA PRO A 59 22.84 8.32 -1.77
C PRO A 59 23.21 7.06 -0.98
N ALA A 60 22.61 5.93 -1.36
CA ALA A 60 22.79 4.65 -0.69
C ALA A 60 23.06 3.53 -1.70
N ASN A 61 23.57 2.40 -1.22
CA ASN A 61 23.73 1.24 -2.07
C ASN A 61 22.37 0.68 -2.51
N LYS A 62 22.35 -0.02 -3.65
CA LYS A 62 21.13 -0.53 -4.28
C LYS A 62 20.26 -1.38 -3.34
N TRP A 63 20.85 -2.17 -2.45
CA TRP A 63 20.10 -3.03 -1.53
C TRP A 63 19.44 -2.26 -0.40
N THR A 64 20.09 -1.19 0.08
CA THR A 64 19.51 -0.27 1.06
C THR A 64 18.32 0.48 0.45
N VAL A 65 18.46 0.97 -0.79
CA VAL A 65 17.36 1.66 -1.48
C VAL A 65 16.22 0.70 -1.81
N PHE A 66 16.55 -0.53 -2.25
CA PHE A 66 15.57 -1.59 -2.46
C PHE A 66 14.80 -1.92 -1.17
N ALA A 67 15.51 -2.13 -0.06
CA ALA A 67 14.88 -2.39 1.24
C ALA A 67 13.95 -1.23 1.66
N HIS A 68 14.40 0.02 1.50
CA HIS A 68 13.59 1.19 1.79
C HIS A 68 12.33 1.26 0.92
N GLN A 69 12.48 1.10 -0.41
CA GLN A 69 11.34 1.07 -1.33
C GLN A 69 10.38 -0.04 -0.95
N PHE A 70 10.89 -1.27 -0.81
CA PHE A 70 10.10 -2.46 -0.52
C PHE A 70 9.34 -2.35 0.80
N THR A 71 9.98 -1.98 1.89
CA THR A 71 9.30 -1.83 3.20
C THR A 71 8.32 -0.67 3.23
N SER A 72 8.52 0.36 2.41
CA SER A 72 7.62 1.52 2.36
C SER A 72 6.38 1.26 1.52
N ILE A 73 6.47 0.48 0.42
CA ILE A 73 5.33 0.10 -0.40
C ILE A 73 4.56 -1.08 0.20
N THR A 74 5.28 -2.07 0.76
CA THR A 74 4.70 -3.28 1.32
C THR A 74 4.10 -3.00 2.69
N GLY A 75 2.86 -2.52 2.68
CA GLY A 75 2.03 -2.44 3.87
C GLY A 75 1.24 -3.72 4.11
N ALA A 76 0.12 -3.62 4.83
CA ALA A 76 -0.79 -4.73 5.02
C ALA A 76 -1.68 -5.04 3.80
N GLY A 77 -1.70 -4.18 2.80
CA GLY A 77 -2.52 -4.31 1.58
C GLY A 77 -2.27 -5.58 0.79
N PRO A 78 -1.01 -5.99 0.52
CA PRO A 78 -0.69 -7.23 -0.19
C PRO A 78 -1.17 -8.50 0.51
N VAL A 79 -1.34 -8.46 1.83
CA VAL A 79 -1.93 -9.56 2.60
C VAL A 79 -3.45 -9.49 2.56
N THR A 80 -4.02 -8.32 2.85
CA THR A 80 -5.48 -8.13 3.00
C THR A 80 -6.24 -8.31 1.69
N GLY A 81 -5.75 -7.70 0.61
CA GLY A 81 -6.43 -7.73 -0.69
C GLY A 81 -6.66 -9.12 -1.23
N PRO A 82 -5.61 -9.95 -1.39
CA PRO A 82 -5.74 -11.32 -1.86
C PRO A 82 -6.64 -12.20 -0.98
N ILE A 83 -6.59 -12.04 0.35
CA ILE A 83 -7.43 -12.79 1.30
C ILE A 83 -8.92 -12.47 1.07
N ILE A 84 -9.27 -11.19 0.95
CA ILE A 84 -10.67 -10.80 0.69
C ILE A 84 -11.10 -11.27 -0.71
N ALA A 85 -10.25 -11.10 -1.72
CA ALA A 85 -10.55 -11.46 -3.10
C ALA A 85 -10.63 -12.96 -3.34
N ALA A 86 -10.04 -13.78 -2.46
CA ALA A 86 -10.13 -15.25 -2.52
C ALA A 86 -11.58 -15.77 -2.51
N MET A 87 -12.55 -14.95 -2.07
CA MET A 87 -13.98 -15.31 -2.16
C MET A 87 -14.45 -15.59 -3.60
N PHE A 88 -13.82 -15.00 -4.61
CA PHE A 88 -14.11 -15.27 -6.03
C PHE A 88 -13.39 -16.51 -6.59
N GLY A 89 -12.51 -17.12 -5.79
CA GLY A 89 -11.63 -18.22 -6.16
C GLY A 89 -10.17 -17.78 -6.28
N TRP A 90 -9.25 -18.76 -6.18
CA TRP A 90 -7.82 -18.44 -6.21
C TRP A 90 -7.30 -18.06 -7.61
N LEU A 91 -7.90 -18.57 -8.69
CA LEU A 91 -7.40 -18.36 -10.05
C LEU A 91 -7.58 -16.91 -10.54
N PRO A 92 -8.76 -16.26 -10.46
CA PRO A 92 -8.90 -14.87 -10.87
C PRO A 92 -8.05 -13.92 -10.03
N ALA A 93 -7.90 -14.18 -8.73
CA ALA A 93 -7.04 -13.40 -7.86
C ALA A 93 -5.56 -13.52 -8.26
N LEU A 94 -5.07 -14.74 -8.53
CA LEU A 94 -3.72 -15.02 -9.00
C LEU A 94 -3.44 -14.33 -10.34
N LEU A 95 -4.35 -14.48 -11.31
CA LEU A 95 -4.19 -13.88 -12.64
C LEU A 95 -4.11 -12.36 -12.55
N TRP A 96 -4.96 -11.73 -11.73
CA TRP A 96 -4.90 -10.27 -11.55
C TRP A 96 -3.61 -9.83 -10.87
N MET A 97 -3.12 -10.54 -9.85
CA MET A 97 -1.83 -10.22 -9.22
C MET A 97 -0.66 -10.36 -10.19
N LEU A 98 -0.63 -11.38 -11.04
CA LEU A 98 0.46 -11.58 -12.01
C LEU A 98 0.40 -10.56 -13.14
N ILE A 99 -0.74 -10.39 -13.80
CA ILE A 99 -0.89 -9.47 -14.92
C ILE A 99 -0.77 -8.02 -14.43
N GLY A 100 -1.50 -7.67 -13.38
CA GLY A 100 -1.47 -6.33 -12.77
C GLY A 100 -0.09 -6.00 -12.21
N GLY A 101 0.53 -6.93 -11.47
CA GLY A 101 1.84 -6.72 -10.88
C GLY A 101 2.94 -6.53 -11.92
N ILE A 102 3.00 -7.36 -12.96
CA ILE A 102 4.05 -7.32 -14.00
C ILE A 102 3.88 -6.13 -14.94
N PHE A 103 2.67 -5.94 -15.49
CA PHE A 103 2.45 -5.01 -16.59
C PHE A 103 1.92 -3.65 -16.15
N PHE A 104 1.38 -3.52 -14.94
CA PHE A 104 0.78 -2.30 -14.44
C PHE A 104 1.56 -1.74 -13.25
N GLY A 105 1.56 -2.43 -12.10
CA GLY A 105 2.16 -1.94 -10.86
C GLY A 105 3.67 -1.75 -10.95
N ALA A 106 4.41 -2.78 -11.37
CA ALA A 106 5.86 -2.68 -11.49
C ALA A 106 6.31 -1.68 -12.56
N VAL A 107 5.54 -1.54 -13.65
CA VAL A 107 5.79 -0.51 -14.68
C VAL A 107 5.56 0.88 -14.10
N GLN A 108 4.48 1.08 -13.34
CA GLN A 108 4.17 2.34 -12.68
C GLN A 108 5.29 2.75 -11.72
N ASP A 109 5.69 1.85 -10.82
CA ASP A 109 6.69 2.13 -9.80
C ASP A 109 8.05 2.47 -10.42
N PHE A 110 8.43 1.71 -11.44
CA PHE A 110 9.66 1.95 -12.19
C PHE A 110 9.61 3.28 -12.96
N THR A 111 8.47 3.59 -13.62
CA THR A 111 8.32 4.84 -14.37
C THR A 111 8.27 6.05 -13.45
N ALA A 112 7.61 5.95 -12.29
CA ALA A 112 7.55 7.02 -11.29
C ALA A 112 8.93 7.32 -10.71
N LEU A 113 9.70 6.28 -10.37
CA LEU A 113 11.08 6.42 -9.93
C LEU A 113 11.95 7.07 -11.02
N TYR A 114 11.85 6.57 -12.24
CA TYR A 114 12.57 7.09 -13.40
C TYR A 114 12.25 8.57 -13.67
N ALA A 115 10.96 8.93 -13.70
CA ALA A 115 10.53 10.31 -13.90
C ALA A 115 11.07 11.23 -12.80
N SER A 116 11.02 10.80 -11.55
CA SER A 116 11.55 11.57 -10.43
C SER A 116 13.06 11.77 -10.51
N VAL A 117 13.83 10.71 -10.77
CA VAL A 117 15.29 10.81 -10.93
C VAL A 117 15.66 11.73 -12.09
N LYS A 118 14.93 11.66 -13.22
CA LYS A 118 15.16 12.56 -14.38
C LYS A 118 14.74 14.02 -14.14
N ASN A 119 13.90 14.28 -13.14
CA ASN A 119 13.45 15.61 -12.73
C ASN A 119 14.04 16.07 -11.38
N GLY A 120 15.27 15.72 -11.08
CA GLY A 120 15.98 16.21 -9.89
C GLY A 120 15.48 15.65 -8.56
N GLY A 121 14.86 14.45 -8.53
CA GLY A 121 14.31 13.83 -7.33
C GLY A 121 12.99 14.45 -6.85
N ARG A 122 12.26 15.14 -7.74
CA ARG A 122 10.97 15.77 -7.42
C ARG A 122 9.85 14.74 -7.23
N SER A 123 8.90 15.07 -6.36
CA SER A 123 7.69 14.24 -6.18
C SER A 123 6.80 14.24 -7.42
N ILE A 124 5.95 13.21 -7.54
CA ILE A 124 5.03 13.11 -8.68
C ILE A 124 4.08 14.32 -8.77
N GLY A 125 3.67 14.90 -7.63
CA GLY A 125 2.84 16.10 -7.61
C GLY A 125 3.54 17.32 -8.24
N MET A 126 4.84 17.48 -7.99
CA MET A 126 5.66 18.54 -8.62
C MET A 126 5.87 18.28 -10.11
N ILE A 127 6.06 17.01 -10.49
CA ILE A 127 6.16 16.64 -11.92
C ILE A 127 4.82 16.95 -12.64
N ILE A 128 3.69 16.68 -12.01
CA ILE A 128 2.37 17.04 -12.53
C ILE A 128 2.25 18.57 -12.70
N GLU A 129 2.77 19.38 -11.75
CA GLU A 129 2.78 20.82 -11.89
C GLU A 129 3.60 21.28 -13.09
N ASP A 130 4.80 20.74 -13.26
CA ASP A 130 5.72 21.13 -14.35
C ASP A 130 5.13 20.83 -15.76
N TYR A 131 4.40 19.73 -15.91
CA TYR A 131 3.92 19.26 -17.21
C TYR A 131 2.42 19.52 -17.47
N ILE A 132 1.60 19.67 -16.42
CA ILE A 132 0.14 19.81 -16.52
C ILE A 132 -0.32 21.19 -15.99
N GLY A 133 0.44 21.79 -15.06
CA GLY A 133 0.19 23.11 -14.50
C GLY A 133 -0.39 23.11 -13.09
N ARG A 134 -0.49 24.31 -12.50
CA ARG A 134 -0.90 24.52 -11.08
C ARG A 134 -2.27 23.96 -10.74
N THR A 135 -3.24 24.05 -11.65
CA THR A 135 -4.58 23.51 -11.46
C THR A 135 -4.52 21.98 -11.30
N GLY A 136 -3.77 21.32 -12.19
CA GLY A 136 -3.55 19.86 -12.10
C GLY A 136 -2.93 19.46 -10.76
N ARG A 137 -1.92 20.19 -10.26
CA ARG A 137 -1.33 19.94 -8.94
C ARG A 137 -2.35 20.07 -7.80
N ARG A 138 -3.15 21.15 -7.77
CA ARG A 138 -4.16 21.37 -6.72
C ARG A 138 -5.21 20.26 -6.70
N LEU A 139 -5.71 19.86 -7.85
CA LEU A 139 -6.66 18.75 -7.99
C LEU A 139 -6.03 17.43 -7.52
N PHE A 140 -4.79 17.18 -7.88
CA PHE A 140 -4.05 16.00 -7.46
C PHE A 140 -3.79 15.97 -5.94
N LEU A 141 -3.40 17.08 -5.32
CA LEU A 141 -3.21 17.18 -3.87
C LEU A 141 -4.52 16.96 -3.08
N LEU A 142 -5.62 17.51 -3.58
CA LEU A 142 -6.94 17.28 -2.99
C LEU A 142 -7.34 15.81 -3.10
N PHE A 143 -7.08 15.18 -4.25
CA PHE A 143 -7.29 13.76 -4.45
C PHE A 143 -6.44 12.94 -3.45
N CYS A 144 -5.15 13.23 -3.34
CA CYS A 144 -4.24 12.57 -2.38
C CYS A 144 -4.75 12.71 -0.94
N TRP A 145 -5.23 13.88 -0.55
CA TRP A 145 -5.77 14.08 0.79
C TRP A 145 -7.00 13.22 1.06
N LEU A 146 -7.99 13.22 0.15
CA LEU A 146 -9.19 12.37 0.28
C LEU A 146 -8.83 10.88 0.30
N PHE A 147 -7.88 10.45 -0.52
CA PHE A 147 -7.36 9.08 -0.52
C PHE A 147 -6.76 8.72 0.85
N THR A 148 -5.97 9.60 1.46
CA THR A 148 -5.38 9.33 2.78
C THR A 148 -6.42 9.14 3.89
N LEU A 149 -7.57 9.82 3.82
CA LEU A 149 -8.68 9.62 4.76
C LEU A 149 -9.23 8.18 4.71
N LEU A 150 -9.36 7.63 3.50
CA LEU A 150 -9.84 6.26 3.29
C LEU A 150 -8.84 5.23 3.83
N VAL A 151 -7.54 5.46 3.60
CA VAL A 151 -6.48 4.58 4.12
C VAL A 151 -6.49 4.57 5.65
N ILE A 152 -6.53 5.75 6.28
CA ILE A 152 -6.59 5.90 7.74
C ILE A 152 -7.82 5.14 8.27
N ALA A 153 -9.00 5.37 7.69
CA ALA A 153 -10.22 4.73 8.12
C ALA A 153 -10.16 3.20 8.03
N ALA A 154 -9.76 2.65 6.88
CA ALA A 154 -9.75 1.22 6.63
C ALA A 154 -8.75 0.48 7.53
N PHE A 155 -7.51 0.96 7.59
CA PHE A 155 -6.46 0.25 8.33
C PHE A 155 -6.58 0.46 9.85
N CYS A 156 -6.96 1.64 10.33
CA CYS A 156 -7.14 1.85 11.77
C CYS A 156 -8.26 0.99 12.34
N ASP A 157 -9.38 0.86 11.63
CA ASP A 157 -10.47 -0.02 12.06
C ASP A 157 -10.06 -1.49 12.01
N MET A 158 -9.37 -1.90 10.96
CA MET A 158 -8.87 -3.27 10.83
C MET A 158 -7.89 -3.64 11.95
N VAL A 159 -6.95 -2.75 12.28
CA VAL A 159 -5.99 -2.94 13.38
C VAL A 159 -6.73 -2.99 14.72
N ALA A 160 -7.65 -2.07 14.97
CA ALA A 160 -8.43 -2.05 16.22
C ALA A 160 -9.26 -3.31 16.42
N ASN A 161 -9.90 -3.81 15.35
CA ASN A 161 -10.64 -5.08 15.40
C ASN A 161 -9.72 -6.30 15.54
N THR A 162 -8.50 -6.24 15.00
CA THR A 162 -7.52 -7.33 15.13
C THR A 162 -6.98 -7.43 16.55
N PHE A 163 -6.82 -6.30 17.26
CA PHE A 163 -6.36 -6.26 18.66
C PHE A 163 -7.49 -6.47 19.68
N ASN A 164 -8.73 -6.58 19.23
CA ASN A 164 -9.86 -6.82 20.14
C ASN A 164 -9.62 -8.10 20.97
N GLY A 165 -9.41 -7.90 22.28
CA GLY A 165 -9.11 -8.99 23.23
C GLY A 165 -10.34 -9.80 23.67
N PHE A 166 -11.54 -9.51 23.13
CA PHE A 166 -12.78 -10.15 23.52
C PHE A 166 -13.52 -10.74 22.31
N ALA A 167 -14.03 -11.96 22.47
CA ALA A 167 -14.94 -12.58 21.52
C ALA A 167 -16.38 -12.03 21.70
N LYS A 168 -17.29 -12.40 20.81
CA LYS A 168 -18.70 -11.97 20.86
C LYS A 168 -19.44 -12.43 22.13
N ASP A 169 -19.02 -13.52 22.73
CA ASP A 169 -19.54 -14.08 23.97
C ASP A 169 -18.88 -13.50 25.23
N GLY A 170 -17.96 -12.53 25.06
CA GLY A 170 -17.20 -11.91 26.16
C GLY A 170 -15.97 -12.69 26.61
N SER A 171 -15.69 -13.85 26.02
CA SER A 171 -14.47 -14.63 26.35
C SER A 171 -13.21 -13.90 25.88
N GLN A 172 -12.11 -14.09 26.60
CA GLN A 172 -10.83 -13.46 26.31
C GLN A 172 -10.08 -14.17 25.18
N ILE A 173 -9.53 -13.40 24.24
CA ILE A 173 -8.71 -13.89 23.13
C ILE A 173 -7.26 -13.44 23.37
N MET A 174 -6.48 -14.31 24.00
CA MET A 174 -5.08 -14.02 24.37
C MET A 174 -4.20 -13.60 23.18
N PRO A 175 -4.19 -14.26 22.01
CA PRO A 175 -3.32 -13.87 20.89
C PRO A 175 -3.58 -12.44 20.40
N ASN A 176 -4.83 -11.99 20.36
CA ASN A 176 -5.19 -10.63 19.97
C ASN A 176 -4.72 -9.59 20.99
N ALA A 177 -5.00 -9.86 22.28
CA ALA A 177 -4.59 -9.00 23.39
C ALA A 177 -3.07 -8.86 23.47
N ALA A 178 -2.34 -9.98 23.32
CA ALA A 178 -0.89 -10.00 23.31
C ALA A 178 -0.32 -9.25 22.11
N ALA A 179 -0.89 -9.41 20.90
CA ALA A 179 -0.48 -8.65 19.71
C ALA A 179 -0.66 -7.14 19.91
N GLY A 180 -1.76 -6.73 20.54
CA GLY A 180 -2.01 -5.34 20.93
C GLY A 180 -0.97 -4.82 21.92
N SER A 181 -0.65 -5.60 22.99
CA SER A 181 0.38 -5.27 23.96
C SER A 181 1.76 -5.08 23.32
N ILE A 182 2.17 -6.03 22.48
CA ILE A 182 3.45 -5.95 21.76
C ILE A 182 3.49 -4.70 20.89
N SER A 183 2.39 -4.39 20.18
CA SER A 183 2.31 -3.22 19.30
C SER A 183 2.44 -1.90 20.07
N LEU A 184 1.85 -1.78 21.27
CA LEU A 184 2.05 -0.64 22.16
C LEU A 184 3.49 -0.53 22.63
N LEU A 185 4.08 -1.62 23.13
CA LEU A 185 5.49 -1.65 23.54
C LEU A 185 6.41 -1.25 22.37
N TYR A 186 6.11 -1.73 21.17
CA TYR A 186 6.84 -1.42 19.95
C TYR A 186 6.89 0.09 19.65
N MET A 187 5.78 0.80 19.86
CA MET A 187 5.73 2.25 19.69
C MET A 187 6.66 2.98 20.67
N PHE A 188 6.62 2.59 21.95
CA PHE A 188 7.49 3.19 22.97
C PHE A 188 8.96 2.85 22.76
N VAL A 189 9.27 1.59 22.48
CA VAL A 189 10.64 1.14 22.24
C VAL A 189 11.24 1.79 20.99
N ALA A 190 10.45 2.03 19.95
CA ALA A 190 10.92 2.75 18.76
C ALA A 190 11.40 4.17 19.09
N VAL A 191 10.70 4.89 19.98
CA VAL A 191 11.13 6.23 20.46
C VAL A 191 12.42 6.13 21.23
N LEU A 192 12.53 5.19 22.18
CA LEU A 192 13.76 4.99 22.97
C LEU A 192 14.94 4.59 22.07
N PHE A 193 14.70 3.73 21.10
CA PHE A 193 15.70 3.33 20.12
C PHE A 193 16.13 4.51 19.24
N GLY A 194 15.19 5.39 18.82
CA GLY A 194 15.51 6.62 18.10
C GLY A 194 16.40 7.57 18.89
N LEU A 195 16.11 7.76 20.18
CA LEU A 195 16.96 8.56 21.09
C LEU A 195 18.36 7.93 21.26
N TYR A 196 18.42 6.60 21.41
CA TYR A 196 19.67 5.85 21.46
C TYR A 196 20.51 6.05 20.20
N LEU A 197 19.92 5.87 19.01
CA LEU A 197 20.60 6.03 17.73
C LEU A 197 21.15 7.47 17.55
N LYS A 198 20.37 8.47 17.94
CA LYS A 198 20.79 9.88 17.84
C LYS A 198 21.93 10.21 18.80
N LYS A 199 21.87 9.69 20.04
CA LYS A 199 22.86 10.00 21.10
C LYS A 199 24.18 9.27 20.88
N PHE A 200 24.14 7.96 20.60
CA PHE A 200 25.31 7.10 20.59
C PHE A 200 25.87 6.82 19.19
N ARG A 201 25.08 7.03 18.12
CA ARG A 201 25.47 6.78 16.71
C ARG A 201 26.22 5.44 16.52
N PRO A 202 25.62 4.31 16.93
CA PRO A 202 26.28 3.00 16.92
C PRO A 202 26.64 2.58 15.50
N THR A 203 27.62 1.67 15.38
CA THR A 203 27.92 1.01 14.10
C THR A 203 26.74 0.15 13.66
N ALA A 204 26.64 -0.15 12.36
CA ALA A 204 25.53 -0.94 11.80
C ALA A 204 25.36 -2.31 12.49
N GLY A 205 26.47 -2.97 12.88
CA GLY A 205 26.41 -4.25 13.60
C GLY A 205 25.82 -4.11 15.01
N ILE A 206 26.23 -3.08 15.76
CA ILE A 206 25.67 -2.80 17.11
C ILE A 206 24.19 -2.43 17.00
N GLN A 207 23.83 -1.60 16.02
CA GLN A 207 22.45 -1.24 15.74
C GLN A 207 21.57 -2.47 15.47
N LEU A 208 22.08 -3.42 14.66
CA LEU A 208 21.41 -4.68 14.34
C LEU A 208 21.18 -5.52 15.61
N VAL A 209 22.21 -5.74 16.40
CA VAL A 209 22.12 -6.54 17.63
C VAL A 209 21.14 -5.92 18.63
N VAL A 210 21.27 -4.61 18.87
CA VAL A 210 20.36 -3.89 19.79
C VAL A 210 18.92 -3.95 19.26
N GLY A 211 18.68 -3.79 17.95
CA GLY A 211 17.35 -3.89 17.36
C GLY A 211 16.72 -5.27 17.56
N ILE A 212 17.48 -6.35 17.32
CA ILE A 212 17.01 -7.73 17.52
C ILE A 212 16.71 -7.99 19.01
N VAL A 213 17.60 -7.58 19.92
CA VAL A 213 17.41 -7.78 21.37
C VAL A 213 16.16 -7.04 21.85
N LEU A 214 15.97 -5.78 21.43
CA LEU A 214 14.76 -5.01 21.78
C LEU A 214 13.50 -5.67 21.24
N MET A 215 13.54 -6.18 20.00
CA MET A 215 12.41 -6.88 19.39
C MET A 215 12.05 -8.16 20.16
N CYS A 216 13.05 -9.00 20.51
CA CYS A 216 12.81 -10.21 21.32
C CYS A 216 12.27 -9.87 22.72
N LEU A 217 12.78 -8.82 23.34
CA LEU A 217 12.30 -8.34 24.64
C LEU A 217 10.84 -7.87 24.57
N MET A 218 10.46 -7.10 23.54
CA MET A 218 9.07 -6.66 23.35
C MET A 218 8.12 -7.83 23.13
N LEU A 219 8.52 -8.82 22.31
CA LEU A 219 7.73 -10.03 22.10
C LEU A 219 7.52 -10.77 23.42
N TRP A 220 8.58 -11.01 24.19
CA TRP A 220 8.50 -11.71 25.47
C TRP A 220 7.62 -10.97 26.48
N VAL A 221 7.85 -9.66 26.69
CA VAL A 221 7.07 -8.86 27.65
C VAL A 221 5.60 -8.75 27.25
N GLY A 222 5.31 -8.54 25.96
CA GLY A 222 3.94 -8.38 25.48
C GLY A 222 3.14 -9.69 25.51
N ILE A 223 3.77 -10.84 25.25
CA ILE A 223 3.12 -12.15 25.39
C ILE A 223 2.86 -12.47 26.86
N ALA A 224 3.81 -12.14 27.74
CA ALA A 224 3.66 -12.37 29.18
C ALA A 224 2.61 -11.45 29.84
N ASN A 225 2.32 -10.28 29.24
CA ASN A 225 1.39 -9.27 29.78
C ASN A 225 0.36 -8.83 28.73
N PRO A 226 -0.59 -9.68 28.34
CA PRO A 226 -1.61 -9.33 27.37
C PRO A 226 -2.57 -8.27 27.92
N ILE A 227 -2.82 -7.20 27.15
CA ILE A 227 -3.74 -6.11 27.50
C ILE A 227 -5.07 -6.35 26.79
N TYR A 228 -6.10 -6.67 27.58
CA TYR A 228 -7.44 -6.91 27.06
C TYR A 228 -8.22 -5.60 26.96
N LEU A 229 -8.36 -5.09 25.74
CA LEU A 229 -9.19 -3.93 25.42
C LEU A 229 -10.14 -4.31 24.29
N ASP A 230 -11.27 -3.61 24.23
CA ASP A 230 -12.23 -3.74 23.13
C ASP A 230 -11.81 -2.93 21.89
N SER A 231 -12.43 -3.20 20.76
CA SER A 231 -12.10 -2.55 19.47
C SER A 231 -12.32 -1.04 19.49
N VAL A 232 -13.28 -0.54 20.28
CA VAL A 232 -13.55 0.90 20.37
C VAL A 232 -12.42 1.62 21.11
N THR A 233 -11.97 1.06 22.21
CA THR A 233 -10.83 1.59 22.97
C THR A 233 -9.55 1.53 22.13
N TRP A 234 -9.32 0.44 21.39
CA TRP A 234 -8.19 0.34 20.46
C TRP A 234 -8.22 1.39 19.36
N ARG A 235 -9.40 1.77 18.83
CA ARG A 235 -9.51 2.87 17.87
C ARG A 235 -8.98 4.17 18.46
N TYR A 236 -9.38 4.53 19.69
CA TYR A 236 -8.86 5.75 20.34
C TYR A 236 -7.35 5.70 20.53
N VAL A 237 -6.81 4.57 20.98
CA VAL A 237 -5.36 4.39 21.17
C VAL A 237 -4.60 4.56 19.86
N VAL A 238 -5.09 3.95 18.77
CA VAL A 238 -4.46 4.06 17.44
C VAL A 238 -4.51 5.50 16.92
N PHE A 239 -5.64 6.19 17.04
CA PHE A 239 -5.74 7.59 16.58
C PHE A 239 -4.89 8.54 17.41
N ALA A 240 -4.80 8.35 18.73
CA ALA A 240 -3.89 9.11 19.60
C ALA A 240 -2.42 8.90 19.19
N TYR A 241 -2.06 7.65 18.90
CA TYR A 241 -0.74 7.30 18.38
C TYR A 241 -0.47 8.01 17.04
N LEU A 242 -1.41 7.98 16.08
CA LEU A 242 -1.24 8.61 14.76
C LEU A 242 -1.06 10.13 14.86
N PHE A 243 -1.77 10.76 15.80
CA PHE A 243 -1.56 12.19 16.08
C PHE A 243 -0.12 12.45 16.51
N ALA A 244 0.39 11.71 17.49
CA ALA A 244 1.76 11.82 17.95
C ALA A 244 2.77 11.54 16.81
N ALA A 245 2.57 10.47 16.05
CA ALA A 245 3.43 10.09 14.94
C ALA A 245 3.46 11.11 13.80
N SER A 246 2.32 11.75 13.51
CA SER A 246 2.23 12.78 12.48
C SER A 246 2.93 14.09 12.86
N VAL A 247 2.94 14.45 14.15
CA VAL A 247 3.55 15.69 14.65
C VAL A 247 5.04 15.53 14.99
N MET A 248 5.44 14.36 15.47
CA MET A 248 6.83 14.09 15.87
C MET A 248 7.80 14.11 14.69
N PRO A 249 9.10 14.48 14.93
CA PRO A 249 10.16 14.38 13.94
C PRO A 249 10.37 12.92 13.48
N MET A 250 10.69 12.74 12.20
CA MET A 250 10.86 11.41 11.59
C MET A 250 11.95 10.57 12.27
N TRP A 251 13.05 11.18 12.66
CA TRP A 251 14.18 10.50 13.30
C TRP A 251 13.84 9.89 14.67
N LEU A 252 12.81 10.43 15.36
CA LEU A 252 12.48 10.03 16.72
C LEU A 252 11.63 8.75 16.77
N LEU A 253 10.64 8.64 15.90
CA LEU A 253 9.68 7.53 15.90
C LEU A 253 9.73 6.73 14.59
N LYS A 254 9.59 7.38 13.44
CA LYS A 254 9.36 6.69 12.18
C LYS A 254 10.59 5.89 11.72
N GLN A 255 11.77 6.50 11.63
CA GLN A 255 12.97 5.82 11.16
C GLN A 255 13.37 4.59 12.01
N PRO A 256 13.42 4.69 13.37
CA PRO A 256 13.72 3.54 14.20
C PRO A 256 12.67 2.45 14.10
N ARG A 257 11.41 2.83 13.98
CA ARG A 257 10.30 1.90 13.84
C ARG A 257 10.34 1.18 12.50
N ASP A 258 10.55 1.88 11.39
CA ASP A 258 10.68 1.28 10.06
C ASP A 258 11.85 0.28 10.01
N TYR A 259 12.96 0.61 10.70
CA TYR A 259 14.10 -0.30 10.84
C TYR A 259 13.73 -1.60 11.57
N LEU A 260 13.01 -1.52 12.68
CA LEU A 260 12.53 -2.70 13.40
C LEU A 260 11.47 -3.48 12.60
N SER A 261 10.56 -2.78 11.91
CA SER A 261 9.52 -3.40 11.08
C SER A 261 10.09 -4.22 9.93
N MET A 262 11.25 -3.85 9.39
CA MET A 262 11.91 -4.59 8.31
C MET A 262 12.20 -6.03 8.72
N PHE A 263 12.64 -6.29 9.96
CA PHE A 263 12.91 -7.65 10.43
C PHE A 263 11.63 -8.47 10.54
N LEU A 264 10.54 -7.83 10.99
CA LEU A 264 9.24 -8.48 11.09
C LEU A 264 8.70 -8.85 9.70
N LEU A 265 8.81 -7.94 8.74
CA LEU A 265 8.39 -8.17 7.36
C LEU A 265 9.18 -9.32 6.72
N ILE A 266 10.50 -9.27 6.79
CA ILE A 266 11.37 -10.32 6.24
C ILE A 266 11.06 -11.66 6.91
N GLY A 267 10.96 -11.68 8.25
CA GLY A 267 10.64 -12.90 9.00
C GLY A 267 9.28 -13.49 8.57
N MET A 268 8.26 -12.66 8.44
CA MET A 268 6.92 -13.07 8.00
C MET A 268 6.91 -13.65 6.59
N ILE A 269 7.61 -13.02 5.65
CA ILE A 269 7.72 -13.51 4.26
C ILE A 269 8.46 -14.85 4.22
N VAL A 270 9.59 -14.95 4.92
CA VAL A 270 10.37 -16.18 5.00
C VAL A 270 9.53 -17.31 5.60
N CYS A 271 8.82 -17.07 6.69
CA CYS A 271 7.92 -18.05 7.29
C CYS A 271 6.82 -18.50 6.33
N GLY A 272 6.18 -17.57 5.63
CA GLY A 272 5.13 -17.87 4.66
C GLY A 272 5.65 -18.67 3.46
N VAL A 273 6.77 -18.26 2.88
CA VAL A 273 7.41 -18.96 1.76
C VAL A 273 7.86 -20.36 2.17
N LEU A 274 8.58 -20.51 3.28
CA LEU A 274 8.99 -21.81 3.81
C LEU A 274 7.78 -22.71 4.08
N GLY A 275 6.71 -22.17 4.65
CA GLY A 275 5.46 -22.90 4.86
C GLY A 275 4.90 -23.49 3.58
N VAL A 276 4.84 -22.71 2.50
CA VAL A 276 4.37 -23.18 1.19
C VAL A 276 5.31 -24.22 0.59
N PHE A 277 6.63 -24.03 0.65
CA PHE A 277 7.61 -24.96 0.07
C PHE A 277 7.70 -26.30 0.83
N VAL A 278 7.67 -26.26 2.16
CA VAL A 278 7.84 -27.47 2.99
C VAL A 278 6.55 -28.28 3.08
N LYS A 279 5.42 -27.60 3.29
CA LYS A 279 4.11 -28.27 3.47
C LYS A 279 3.42 -28.60 2.16
N ASN A 280 3.75 -27.87 1.07
CA ASN A 280 3.08 -28.02 -0.22
C ASN A 280 1.54 -28.14 -0.08
N PRO A 281 0.88 -27.14 0.52
CA PRO A 281 -0.52 -27.26 0.91
C PRO A 281 -1.43 -27.38 -0.32
N THR A 282 -2.44 -28.25 -0.24
CA THR A 282 -3.50 -28.34 -1.24
C THR A 282 -4.43 -27.15 -1.09
N LEU A 283 -4.83 -26.51 -2.20
CA LEU A 283 -5.79 -25.43 -2.19
C LEU A 283 -7.21 -25.97 -2.05
N ASN A 284 -7.82 -25.76 -0.88
CA ASN A 284 -9.19 -26.22 -0.58
C ASN A 284 -10.28 -25.25 -1.07
N MET A 285 -9.86 -24.05 -1.55
CA MET A 285 -10.76 -23.10 -2.20
C MET A 285 -10.89 -23.45 -3.69
N PRO A 286 -12.11 -23.35 -4.28
CA PRO A 286 -12.29 -23.54 -5.73
C PRO A 286 -11.41 -22.60 -6.56
N ALA A 287 -10.99 -23.04 -7.74
CA ALA A 287 -10.27 -22.19 -8.69
C ALA A 287 -11.10 -20.97 -9.09
N PHE A 288 -12.40 -21.17 -9.31
CA PHE A 288 -13.36 -20.11 -9.62
C PHE A 288 -14.69 -20.41 -8.91
N VAL A 289 -15.21 -19.41 -8.19
CA VAL A 289 -16.49 -19.53 -7.46
C VAL A 289 -17.66 -19.01 -8.29
N GLY A 290 -17.51 -17.84 -8.92
CA GLY A 290 -18.56 -17.22 -9.72
C GLY A 290 -18.24 -15.77 -10.08
N PHE A 291 -19.04 -15.21 -11.00
CA PHE A 291 -18.97 -13.79 -11.36
C PHE A 291 -19.65 -12.89 -10.34
N GLU A 292 -20.53 -13.44 -9.52
CA GLU A 292 -21.20 -12.76 -8.41
C GLU A 292 -21.09 -13.63 -7.16
N VAL A 293 -20.58 -13.05 -6.06
CA VAL A 293 -20.40 -13.71 -4.76
C VAL A 293 -20.85 -12.75 -3.68
N LYS A 294 -21.79 -13.17 -2.82
CA LYS A 294 -22.33 -12.35 -1.72
C LYS A 294 -22.84 -10.98 -2.19
N ASN A 295 -23.55 -10.92 -3.31
CA ASN A 295 -24.06 -9.71 -3.97
C ASN A 295 -22.96 -8.71 -4.39
N LEU A 296 -21.75 -9.21 -4.64
CA LEU A 296 -20.63 -8.45 -5.17
C LEU A 296 -20.20 -9.04 -6.50
N ASP A 297 -20.14 -8.19 -7.53
CA ASP A 297 -19.69 -8.59 -8.86
C ASP A 297 -18.16 -8.74 -8.87
N LEU A 298 -17.67 -9.80 -9.53
CA LEU A 298 -16.24 -10.00 -9.73
C LEU A 298 -15.60 -8.77 -10.39
N PHE A 299 -16.22 -8.23 -11.45
CA PHE A 299 -15.81 -6.96 -12.04
C PHE A 299 -16.75 -5.85 -11.52
N PRO A 300 -16.23 -4.80 -10.89
CA PRO A 300 -14.82 -4.44 -10.71
C PRO A 300 -14.21 -4.87 -9.34
N ILE A 301 -14.99 -5.54 -8.47
CA ILE A 301 -14.64 -5.69 -7.04
C ILE A 301 -13.35 -6.49 -6.83
N LEU A 302 -13.12 -7.58 -7.56
CA LEU A 302 -11.86 -8.33 -7.47
C LEU A 302 -10.66 -7.41 -7.69
N PHE A 303 -10.73 -6.60 -8.74
CA PHE A 303 -9.64 -5.74 -9.18
C PHE A 303 -9.31 -4.66 -8.15
N VAL A 304 -10.32 -3.98 -7.61
CA VAL A 304 -10.10 -2.92 -6.61
C VAL A 304 -9.78 -3.47 -5.23
N THR A 305 -10.18 -4.70 -4.92
CA THR A 305 -9.87 -5.36 -3.66
C THR A 305 -8.40 -5.74 -3.58
N ILE A 306 -7.80 -6.22 -4.67
CA ILE A 306 -6.34 -6.48 -4.76
C ILE A 306 -5.66 -5.22 -5.31
N ALA A 307 -5.67 -4.14 -4.55
CA ALA A 307 -5.00 -2.92 -4.98
C ALA A 307 -3.47 -3.05 -4.82
N CYS A 308 -2.95 -3.12 -3.60
CA CYS A 308 -1.50 -3.11 -3.37
C CYS A 308 -0.78 -4.34 -3.95
N GLY A 309 -1.39 -5.54 -3.88
CA GLY A 309 -0.80 -6.76 -4.44
C GLY A 309 -0.73 -6.83 -5.98
N ALA A 310 -1.32 -5.87 -6.70
CA ALA A 310 -1.30 -5.81 -8.16
C ALA A 310 -0.92 -4.42 -8.69
N VAL A 311 -1.64 -3.37 -8.30
CA VAL A 311 -1.41 -1.99 -8.76
C VAL A 311 -1.79 -1.00 -7.67
N SER A 312 -0.86 -0.20 -7.20
CA SER A 312 -1.10 0.78 -6.14
C SER A 312 -0.59 2.17 -6.50
N GLY A 313 -1.46 3.15 -6.45
CA GLY A 313 -1.09 4.55 -6.66
C GLY A 313 -0.16 5.09 -5.58
N PHE A 314 -0.29 4.60 -4.35
CA PHE A 314 0.56 4.98 -3.22
C PHE A 314 2.05 4.68 -3.47
N HIS A 315 2.39 3.59 -4.17
CA HIS A 315 3.77 3.23 -4.50
C HIS A 315 4.51 4.32 -5.26
N SER A 316 3.83 4.99 -6.17
CA SER A 316 4.44 6.08 -6.95
C SER A 316 4.76 7.31 -6.10
N LEU A 317 4.02 7.55 -5.03
CA LEU A 317 4.35 8.61 -4.05
C LEU A 317 5.63 8.27 -3.28
N VAL A 318 5.84 7.00 -2.94
CA VAL A 318 7.08 6.51 -2.30
C VAL A 318 8.24 6.57 -3.29
N SER A 319 8.07 6.00 -4.49
CA SER A 319 9.10 5.94 -5.53
C SER A 319 9.63 7.33 -5.89
N SER A 320 8.74 8.31 -6.06
CA SER A 320 9.11 9.68 -6.44
C SER A 320 9.45 10.59 -5.26
N GLY A 321 8.90 10.33 -4.08
CA GLY A 321 9.07 11.20 -2.91
C GLY A 321 10.33 10.94 -2.09
N THR A 322 10.75 9.67 -2.01
CA THR A 322 11.83 9.25 -1.11
C THR A 322 12.90 8.42 -1.82
N SER A 323 12.55 7.34 -2.49
CA SER A 323 13.52 6.41 -3.09
C SER A 323 14.37 7.07 -4.18
N SER A 324 13.79 7.98 -4.97
CA SER A 324 14.49 8.76 -5.99
C SER A 324 15.63 9.63 -5.44
N LYS A 325 15.54 10.03 -4.17
CA LYS A 325 16.54 10.81 -3.46
C LYS A 325 17.65 9.96 -2.83
N MET A 326 17.56 8.63 -2.99
CA MET A 326 18.52 7.67 -2.43
C MET A 326 19.24 6.86 -3.51
N VAL A 327 18.70 6.77 -4.72
CA VAL A 327 19.29 6.02 -5.83
C VAL A 327 20.61 6.67 -6.26
N ALA A 328 21.72 5.95 -6.04
CA ALA A 328 23.06 6.45 -6.38
C ALA A 328 23.43 6.21 -7.86
N ASN A 329 22.80 5.24 -8.55
CA ASN A 329 23.06 4.93 -9.96
C ASN A 329 21.76 4.60 -10.69
N GLU A 330 21.58 5.13 -11.91
CA GLU A 330 20.36 4.92 -12.70
C GLU A 330 20.09 3.42 -12.98
N LYS A 331 21.11 2.57 -13.14
CA LYS A 331 20.94 1.13 -13.35
C LYS A 331 20.22 0.41 -12.20
N ASP A 332 20.26 0.99 -10.99
CA ASP A 332 19.65 0.38 -9.83
C ASP A 332 18.13 0.64 -9.77
N MET A 333 17.61 1.58 -10.57
CA MET A 333 16.19 1.91 -10.62
C MET A 333 15.31 0.72 -11.00
N ARG A 334 15.79 -0.19 -11.87
CA ARG A 334 15.03 -1.42 -12.21
C ARG A 334 14.83 -2.32 -11.00
N LEU A 335 15.90 -2.54 -10.22
CA LEU A 335 15.80 -3.33 -8.99
C LEU A 335 14.89 -2.65 -7.96
N VAL A 336 15.07 -1.35 -7.77
CA VAL A 336 14.35 -0.59 -6.75
C VAL A 336 12.88 -0.39 -7.12
N GLY A 337 12.56 0.05 -8.32
CA GLY A 337 11.17 0.30 -8.75
C GLY A 337 10.46 -1.00 -9.13
N TYR A 338 10.91 -1.66 -10.19
CA TYR A 338 10.22 -2.85 -10.70
C TYR A 338 10.41 -4.07 -9.80
N GLY A 339 11.61 -4.29 -9.28
CA GLY A 339 11.94 -5.47 -8.47
C GLY A 339 11.19 -5.49 -7.13
N SER A 340 11.03 -4.35 -6.46
CA SER A 340 10.28 -4.25 -5.19
C SER A 340 8.82 -4.67 -5.37
N MET A 341 8.17 -4.23 -6.45
CA MET A 341 6.79 -4.63 -6.75
C MET A 341 6.69 -6.13 -7.04
N CYS A 342 7.66 -6.73 -7.76
CA CYS A 342 7.66 -8.18 -7.97
C CYS A 342 7.72 -8.95 -6.65
N VAL A 343 8.53 -8.53 -5.69
CA VAL A 343 8.61 -9.19 -4.37
C VAL A 343 7.32 -8.97 -3.56
N GLU A 344 6.69 -7.81 -3.69
CA GLU A 344 5.38 -7.55 -3.06
C GLU A 344 4.28 -8.46 -3.63
N VAL A 345 4.26 -8.70 -4.95
CA VAL A 345 3.36 -9.67 -5.59
C VAL A 345 3.58 -11.07 -5.03
N VAL A 346 4.84 -11.49 -4.77
CA VAL A 346 5.12 -12.79 -4.13
C VAL A 346 4.45 -12.87 -2.76
N LEU A 347 4.52 -11.82 -1.94
CA LEU A 347 3.84 -11.81 -0.64
C LEU A 347 2.32 -11.96 -0.80
N GLY A 348 1.72 -11.26 -1.76
CA GLY A 348 0.28 -11.38 -2.06
C GLY A 348 -0.11 -12.81 -2.49
N ILE A 349 0.73 -13.46 -3.29
CA ILE A 349 0.50 -14.84 -3.72
C ILE A 349 0.67 -15.83 -2.56
N VAL A 350 1.65 -15.62 -1.68
CA VAL A 350 1.80 -16.38 -0.43
C VAL A 350 0.53 -16.27 0.41
N ALA A 351 0.01 -15.04 0.61
CA ALA A 351 -1.21 -14.81 1.38
C ALA A 351 -2.43 -15.53 0.74
N LEU A 352 -2.55 -15.48 -0.59
CA LEU A 352 -3.61 -16.18 -1.32
C LEU A 352 -3.51 -17.70 -1.15
N ILE A 353 -2.33 -18.29 -1.36
CA ILE A 353 -2.11 -19.74 -1.22
C ILE A 353 -2.47 -20.20 0.19
N ILE A 354 -1.96 -19.51 1.20
CA ILE A 354 -2.13 -19.88 2.60
C ILE A 354 -3.61 -19.84 3.01
N VAL A 355 -4.32 -18.76 2.66
CA VAL A 355 -5.74 -18.64 3.02
C VAL A 355 -6.62 -19.62 2.24
N CYS A 356 -6.31 -19.89 0.97
CA CYS A 356 -7.04 -20.87 0.17
C CYS A 356 -6.79 -22.30 0.64
N ALA A 357 -5.61 -22.60 1.16
CA ALA A 357 -5.30 -23.89 1.78
C ALA A 357 -6.02 -24.07 3.12
N ALA A 358 -6.15 -23.00 3.91
CA ALA A 358 -6.84 -23.00 5.20
C ALA A 358 -8.38 -22.97 5.05
N ALA A 359 -8.92 -22.82 3.85
CA ALA A 359 -10.35 -22.87 3.60
C ALA A 359 -10.91 -24.26 3.92
N SER A 360 -12.15 -24.30 4.42
CA SER A 360 -12.89 -25.54 4.69
C SER A 360 -14.17 -25.59 3.85
N ASN A 361 -14.32 -26.63 3.04
CA ASN A 361 -15.45 -26.80 2.13
C ASN A 361 -15.73 -25.57 1.24
N GLY A 362 -14.69 -24.92 0.74
CA GLY A 362 -14.82 -23.73 -0.09
C GLY A 362 -15.21 -22.45 0.68
N VAL A 363 -15.15 -22.45 2.00
CA VAL A 363 -15.40 -21.29 2.86
C VAL A 363 -14.09 -20.83 3.49
N LEU A 364 -13.80 -19.53 3.35
CA LEU A 364 -12.62 -18.92 3.94
C LEU A 364 -12.73 -18.85 5.48
N PRO A 365 -11.60 -18.92 6.22
CA PRO A 365 -11.59 -18.76 7.67
C PRO A 365 -12.23 -17.43 8.11
N SER A 366 -12.88 -17.43 9.26
CA SER A 366 -13.49 -16.24 9.87
C SER A 366 -12.45 -15.40 10.59
N GLY A 367 -12.67 -14.08 10.66
CA GLY A 367 -11.80 -13.12 11.34
C GLY A 367 -11.40 -11.96 10.45
N THR A 368 -10.54 -11.06 10.99
CA THR A 368 -9.91 -10.05 10.13
C THR A 368 -8.90 -10.70 9.19
N PRO A 369 -8.59 -10.10 8.02
CA PRO A 369 -7.55 -10.64 7.14
C PRO A 369 -6.22 -10.89 7.84
N PHE A 370 -5.86 -10.06 8.84
CA PHE A 370 -4.64 -10.23 9.62
C PHE A 370 -4.68 -11.49 10.50
N GLN A 371 -5.79 -11.71 11.19
CA GLN A 371 -6.01 -12.92 12.02
C GLN A 371 -6.06 -14.18 11.15
N THR A 372 -6.73 -14.10 10.00
CA THR A 372 -6.82 -15.20 9.05
C THR A 372 -5.44 -15.59 8.51
N PHE A 373 -4.64 -14.62 8.10
CA PHE A 373 -3.27 -14.86 7.63
C PHE A 373 -2.39 -15.42 8.73
N SER A 374 -2.35 -14.77 9.87
CA SER A 374 -1.49 -15.18 10.99
C SER A 374 -1.85 -16.54 11.54
N GLY A 375 -3.13 -16.85 11.68
CA GLY A 375 -3.59 -18.17 12.12
C GLY A 375 -3.21 -19.29 11.15
N SER A 376 -3.36 -19.04 9.85
CA SER A 376 -3.00 -20.02 8.82
C SER A 376 -1.49 -20.27 8.75
N VAL A 377 -0.67 -19.21 8.82
CA VAL A 377 0.81 -19.34 8.85
C VAL A 377 1.27 -19.98 10.16
N ALA A 378 0.64 -19.66 11.29
CA ALA A 378 0.95 -20.24 12.57
C ALA A 378 0.79 -21.77 12.55
N GLY A 379 -0.25 -22.29 11.89
CA GLY A 379 -0.42 -23.73 11.67
C GLY A 379 0.79 -24.37 10.97
N PHE A 380 1.33 -23.72 9.94
CA PHE A 380 2.54 -24.20 9.26
C PHE A 380 3.78 -24.18 10.17
N LEU A 381 3.95 -23.10 10.96
CA LEU A 381 5.08 -23.02 11.91
C LEU A 381 4.99 -24.06 13.01
N THR A 382 3.79 -24.31 13.52
CA THR A 382 3.56 -25.39 14.50
C THR A 382 3.96 -26.73 13.94
N ASP A 383 3.52 -27.03 12.73
CA ASP A 383 3.77 -28.31 12.06
C ASP A 383 5.24 -28.51 11.65
N ILE A 384 5.98 -27.45 11.32
CA ILE A 384 7.37 -27.53 10.84
C ILE A 384 8.35 -27.45 12.01
N PHE A 385 8.12 -26.52 12.94
CA PHE A 385 9.08 -26.19 14.00
C PHE A 385 8.60 -26.56 15.41
N GLY A 386 7.36 -27.08 15.59
CA GLY A 386 6.79 -27.42 16.89
C GLY A 386 6.47 -26.20 17.78
N VAL A 387 6.40 -24.99 17.22
CA VAL A 387 6.05 -23.76 17.96
C VAL A 387 4.58 -23.82 18.35
N PRO A 388 4.19 -23.51 19.62
CA PRO A 388 2.77 -23.44 20.00
C PRO A 388 2.00 -22.49 19.10
N THR A 389 0.86 -22.92 18.57
CA THR A 389 0.06 -22.20 17.58
C THR A 389 -0.34 -20.80 18.05
N ASP A 390 -0.70 -20.65 19.32
CA ASP A 390 -1.11 -19.36 19.89
C ASP A 390 0.04 -18.34 19.91
N ILE A 391 1.26 -18.80 20.24
CA ILE A 391 2.46 -17.94 20.23
C ILE A 391 2.80 -17.54 18.79
N ALA A 392 2.80 -18.49 17.87
CA ALA A 392 3.06 -18.22 16.46
C ALA A 392 2.01 -17.25 15.87
N ALA A 393 0.73 -17.47 16.14
CA ALA A 393 -0.36 -16.59 15.73
C ALA A 393 -0.22 -15.17 16.30
N CYS A 394 0.12 -15.04 17.59
CA CYS A 394 0.36 -13.77 18.25
C CYS A 394 1.48 -12.97 17.56
N ILE A 395 2.65 -13.58 17.32
CA ILE A 395 3.79 -12.95 16.69
C ILE A 395 3.44 -12.52 15.26
N LEU A 396 2.81 -13.37 14.47
CA LEU A 396 2.45 -13.08 13.09
C LEU A 396 1.36 -12.00 13.00
N THR A 397 0.37 -12.02 13.90
CA THR A 397 -0.67 -10.96 13.99
C THR A 397 -0.04 -9.61 14.29
N MET A 398 0.92 -9.58 15.21
CA MET A 398 1.70 -8.36 15.50
C MET A 398 2.51 -7.92 14.29
N CYS A 399 3.18 -8.84 13.57
CA CYS A 399 3.94 -8.50 12.36
C CYS A 399 3.08 -7.78 11.33
N VAL A 400 1.92 -8.36 10.95
CA VAL A 400 1.03 -7.76 9.95
C VAL A 400 0.44 -6.43 10.45
N SER A 401 0.06 -6.37 11.73
CA SER A 401 -0.49 -5.15 12.34
C SER A 401 0.54 -4.03 12.43
N ALA A 402 1.80 -4.37 12.73
CA ALA A 402 2.91 -3.40 12.74
C ALA A 402 3.14 -2.80 11.35
N LEU A 403 3.04 -3.61 10.28
CA LEU A 403 3.12 -3.12 8.90
C LEU A 403 1.96 -2.19 8.56
N ALA A 404 0.73 -2.56 8.95
CA ALA A 404 -0.44 -1.69 8.76
C ALA A 404 -0.24 -0.34 9.44
N LEU A 405 0.17 -0.33 10.72
CA LEU A 405 0.43 0.88 11.46
C LEU A 405 1.56 1.72 10.86
N THR A 406 2.62 1.10 10.34
CA THR A 406 3.71 1.79 9.64
C THR A 406 3.23 2.50 8.38
N SER A 407 2.34 1.85 7.62
CA SER A 407 1.71 2.44 6.44
C SER A 407 0.80 3.61 6.81
N VAL A 408 -0.04 3.46 7.83
CA VAL A 408 -0.97 4.53 8.27
C VAL A 408 -0.22 5.73 8.82
N ASP A 409 0.89 5.53 9.50
CA ASP A 409 1.82 6.57 9.93
C ASP A 409 2.30 7.45 8.76
N ALA A 410 2.79 6.79 7.71
CA ALA A 410 3.24 7.48 6.51
C ALA A 410 2.08 8.24 5.85
N VAL A 411 0.92 7.59 5.74
CA VAL A 411 -0.28 8.14 5.13
C VAL A 411 -0.84 9.31 5.91
N ALA A 412 -0.90 9.25 7.25
CA ALA A 412 -1.36 10.37 8.08
C ALA A 412 -0.47 11.61 7.88
N ARG A 413 0.83 11.41 7.75
CA ARG A 413 1.78 12.48 7.45
C ARG A 413 1.61 13.03 6.03
N ILE A 414 1.44 12.16 5.02
CA ILE A 414 1.19 12.55 3.64
C ILE A 414 -0.13 13.34 3.55
N GLY A 415 -1.20 12.87 4.20
CA GLY A 415 -2.49 13.56 4.23
C GLY A 415 -2.38 14.97 4.81
N ARG A 416 -1.72 15.10 5.97
CA ARG A 416 -1.42 16.41 6.54
C ARG A 416 -0.64 17.31 5.57
N MET A 417 0.43 16.79 4.97
CA MET A 417 1.27 17.56 4.05
C MET A 417 0.52 17.96 2.78
N SER A 418 -0.29 17.05 2.20
CA SER A 418 -1.13 17.35 1.04
C SER A 418 -2.12 18.48 1.33
N LEU A 419 -2.73 18.47 2.53
CA LEU A 419 -3.61 19.55 2.96
C LEU A 419 -2.86 20.88 3.13
N GLN A 420 -1.68 20.86 3.77
CA GLN A 420 -0.85 22.04 3.94
C GLN A 420 -0.41 22.63 2.58
N GLU A 421 0.06 21.79 1.66
CA GLU A 421 0.49 22.20 0.33
C GLU A 421 -0.66 22.76 -0.52
N LEU A 422 -1.88 22.24 -0.35
CA LEU A 422 -3.07 22.72 -1.05
C LEU A 422 -3.37 24.19 -0.72
N PHE A 423 -3.13 24.59 0.53
CA PHE A 423 -3.36 25.97 1.03
C PHE A 423 -2.11 26.85 1.03
N THR A 424 -0.94 26.32 0.65
CA THR A 424 0.29 27.10 0.53
C THR A 424 0.18 28.09 -0.64
N PRO A 425 0.37 29.42 -0.42
CA PRO A 425 0.31 30.40 -1.49
C PRO A 425 1.44 30.23 -2.50
N GLY A 426 1.25 30.80 -3.68
CA GLY A 426 2.31 30.85 -4.71
C GLY A 426 3.50 31.73 -4.31
N PRO A 427 4.63 31.60 -5.02
CA PRO A 427 5.81 32.45 -4.78
C PRO A 427 5.42 33.93 -4.86
N GLY A 428 5.68 34.69 -3.79
CA GLY A 428 5.41 36.13 -3.73
C GLY A 428 4.01 36.51 -3.21
N GLU A 429 3.13 35.57 -2.94
CA GLU A 429 1.80 35.83 -2.34
C GLU A 429 1.87 35.83 -0.82
N ALA A 430 1.26 36.81 -0.15
CA ALA A 430 1.19 36.88 1.31
C ALA A 430 0.21 35.84 1.88
N MET A 431 0.55 35.19 2.99
CA MET A 431 -0.33 34.24 3.67
C MET A 431 -1.52 34.93 4.35
N GLY A 432 -2.74 34.62 3.90
CA GLY A 432 -3.96 35.01 4.59
C GLY A 432 -4.23 34.18 5.88
N PRO A 433 -5.21 34.62 6.71
CA PRO A 433 -5.53 33.93 7.98
C PRO A 433 -5.95 32.47 7.79
N ILE A 434 -6.76 32.18 6.77
CA ILE A 434 -7.21 30.82 6.44
C ILE A 434 -6.02 29.95 6.02
N GLN A 435 -5.13 30.47 5.19
CA GLN A 435 -3.94 29.76 4.77
C GLN A 435 -3.03 29.43 5.95
N LYS A 436 -2.80 30.38 6.88
CA LYS A 436 -2.04 30.14 8.11
C LYS A 436 -2.64 29.03 8.97
N LEU A 437 -3.97 28.95 9.05
CA LEU A 437 -4.66 27.91 9.80
C LEU A 437 -4.44 26.53 9.18
N PHE A 438 -4.68 26.39 7.87
CA PHE A 438 -4.58 25.09 7.18
C PHE A 438 -3.12 24.64 6.94
N THR A 439 -2.16 25.55 6.96
CA THR A 439 -0.72 25.21 6.91
C THR A 439 -0.13 24.89 8.28
N ASN A 440 -0.89 25.13 9.37
CA ASN A 440 -0.46 24.74 10.72
C ASN A 440 -0.43 23.21 10.86
N THR A 441 0.71 22.66 11.29
CA THR A 441 0.93 21.22 11.41
C THR A 441 -0.09 20.54 12.33
N VAL A 442 -0.40 21.13 13.48
CA VAL A 442 -1.30 20.54 14.46
C VAL A 442 -2.73 20.57 13.93
N PHE A 443 -3.18 21.71 13.41
CA PHE A 443 -4.54 21.85 12.87
C PHE A 443 -4.78 20.90 11.68
N ALA A 444 -3.85 20.87 10.72
CA ALA A 444 -3.96 20.01 9.55
C ALA A 444 -3.97 18.50 9.94
N THR A 445 -3.20 18.13 10.98
CA THR A 445 -3.22 16.76 11.52
C THR A 445 -4.56 16.43 12.16
N ILE A 446 -5.06 17.31 13.05
CA ILE A 446 -6.34 17.09 13.73
C ILE A 446 -7.47 16.96 12.72
N LEU A 447 -7.55 17.86 11.74
CA LEU A 447 -8.59 17.83 10.72
C LEU A 447 -8.55 16.53 9.90
N THR A 448 -7.35 16.13 9.45
CA THR A 448 -7.17 14.88 8.68
C THR A 448 -7.57 13.66 9.51
N LEU A 449 -7.13 13.57 10.76
CA LEU A 449 -7.44 12.44 11.63
C LEU A 449 -8.92 12.42 12.06
N ALA A 450 -9.52 13.56 12.33
CA ALA A 450 -10.95 13.64 12.70
C ALA A 450 -11.85 13.16 11.55
N MET A 451 -11.55 13.55 10.31
CA MET A 451 -12.29 13.06 9.14
C MET A 451 -12.03 11.57 8.88
N GLY A 452 -10.78 11.11 9.04
CA GLY A 452 -10.43 9.70 8.97
C GLY A 452 -11.16 8.87 10.03
N TYR A 453 -11.28 9.38 11.26
CA TYR A 453 -12.03 8.74 12.34
C TYR A 453 -13.54 8.64 12.03
N ALA A 454 -14.13 9.70 11.51
CA ALA A 454 -15.54 9.70 11.12
C ALA A 454 -15.84 8.62 10.06
N LEU A 455 -14.92 8.43 9.08
CA LEU A 455 -15.00 7.34 8.11
C LEU A 455 -14.75 5.95 8.74
N CYS A 456 -13.86 5.87 9.71
CA CYS A 456 -13.54 4.64 10.44
C CYS A 456 -14.78 4.03 11.13
N LEU A 457 -15.76 4.86 11.53
CA LEU A 457 -17.02 4.42 12.14
C LEU A 457 -17.90 3.59 11.17
N ALA A 458 -17.67 3.68 9.87
CA ALA A 458 -18.34 2.86 8.86
C ALA A 458 -17.88 1.39 8.86
N GLY A 459 -16.77 1.09 9.51
CA GLY A 459 -16.12 -0.21 9.54
C GLY A 459 -15.27 -0.50 8.30
N TYR A 460 -14.14 -1.19 8.49
CA TYR A 460 -13.16 -1.41 7.42
C TYR A 460 -13.72 -2.18 6.21
N MET A 461 -14.63 -3.12 6.41
CA MET A 461 -15.24 -3.89 5.31
C MET A 461 -16.05 -3.01 4.35
N SER A 462 -16.72 -1.98 4.88
CA SER A 462 -17.49 -1.03 4.07
C SER A 462 -16.59 -0.02 3.35
N VAL A 463 -15.49 0.37 3.99
CA VAL A 463 -14.54 1.36 3.45
C VAL A 463 -13.56 0.72 2.45
N TRP A 464 -13.25 -0.58 2.59
CA TRP A 464 -12.22 -1.27 1.81
C TRP A 464 -12.38 -1.17 0.29
N PRO A 465 -13.57 -1.40 -0.31
CA PRO A 465 -13.74 -1.26 -1.76
C PRO A 465 -13.52 0.19 -2.23
N LEU A 466 -13.93 1.17 -1.42
CA LEU A 466 -13.73 2.58 -1.74
C LEU A 466 -12.25 2.98 -1.63
N PHE A 467 -11.55 2.49 -0.60
CA PHE A 467 -10.10 2.64 -0.45
C PHE A 467 -9.36 2.02 -1.64
N GLY A 468 -9.69 0.79 -2.02
CA GLY A 468 -9.07 0.10 -3.14
C GLY A 468 -9.30 0.84 -4.47
N SER A 469 -10.54 1.30 -4.70
CA SER A 469 -10.89 2.11 -5.88
C SER A 469 -10.11 3.41 -5.94
N ALA A 470 -10.01 4.14 -4.82
CA ALA A 470 -9.26 5.39 -4.75
C ALA A 470 -7.75 5.17 -4.94
N ASN A 471 -7.17 4.11 -4.37
CA ASN A 471 -5.77 3.76 -4.53
C ASN A 471 -5.42 3.44 -6.00
N GLN A 472 -6.25 2.67 -6.65
CA GLN A 472 -6.05 2.33 -8.06
C GLN A 472 -6.38 3.49 -8.99
N LEU A 473 -7.33 4.36 -8.63
CA LEU A 473 -7.59 5.59 -9.38
C LEU A 473 -6.40 6.54 -9.30
N LEU A 474 -5.76 6.64 -8.13
CA LEU A 474 -4.48 7.35 -7.99
C LEU A 474 -3.42 6.79 -8.94
N SER A 475 -3.36 5.45 -9.09
CA SER A 475 -2.50 4.80 -10.08
C SER A 475 -2.82 5.25 -11.51
N ALA A 476 -4.09 5.25 -11.90
CA ALA A 476 -4.52 5.71 -13.23
C ALA A 476 -4.11 7.17 -13.48
N LEU A 477 -4.28 8.05 -12.49
CA LEU A 477 -3.89 9.47 -12.58
C LEU A 477 -2.37 9.63 -12.70
N VAL A 478 -1.61 8.88 -11.92
CA VAL A 478 -0.14 8.88 -11.98
C VAL A 478 0.34 8.36 -13.32
N LEU A 479 -0.17 7.23 -13.80
CA LEU A 479 0.19 6.67 -15.12
C LEU A 479 -0.11 7.66 -16.25
N THR A 480 -1.23 8.38 -16.15
CA THR A 480 -1.59 9.41 -17.13
C THR A 480 -0.60 10.59 -17.10
N GLY A 481 -0.23 11.07 -15.92
CA GLY A 481 0.79 12.12 -15.76
C GLY A 481 2.17 11.67 -16.26
N LEU A 482 2.56 10.43 -15.98
CA LEU A 482 3.80 9.83 -16.47
C LEU A 482 3.80 9.66 -18.01
N ALA A 483 2.65 9.35 -18.61
CA ALA A 483 2.53 9.30 -20.06
C ALA A 483 2.75 10.68 -20.69
N VAL A 484 2.22 11.75 -20.08
CA VAL A 484 2.50 13.15 -20.48
C VAL A 484 3.99 13.46 -20.37
N PHE A 485 4.63 13.10 -19.26
CA PHE A 485 6.06 13.28 -19.05
C PHE A 485 6.90 12.56 -20.13
N LEU A 486 6.63 11.27 -20.39
CA LEU A 486 7.38 10.51 -21.41
C LEU A 486 7.21 11.14 -22.81
N LYS A 487 6.00 11.57 -23.17
CA LYS A 487 5.74 12.25 -24.43
C LYS A 487 6.48 13.59 -24.50
N ALA A 488 6.39 14.42 -23.47
CA ALA A 488 7.06 15.73 -23.41
C ALA A 488 8.59 15.63 -23.52
N THR A 489 9.16 14.52 -23.03
CA THR A 489 10.61 14.24 -23.09
C THR A 489 11.02 13.41 -24.32
N GLY A 490 10.13 13.21 -25.31
CA GLY A 490 10.41 12.47 -26.53
C GLY A 490 10.61 10.96 -26.36
N ARG A 491 10.17 10.40 -25.22
CA ARG A 491 10.31 8.97 -24.91
C ARG A 491 9.06 8.18 -25.26
N LYS A 492 9.24 6.89 -25.60
CA LYS A 492 8.11 5.99 -25.88
C LYS A 492 7.32 5.72 -24.60
N GLY A 493 6.04 6.12 -24.57
CA GLY A 493 5.12 5.95 -23.43
C GLY A 493 3.92 5.05 -23.70
N TRP A 494 3.81 4.43 -24.89
CA TRP A 494 2.64 3.66 -25.30
C TRP A 494 2.31 2.50 -24.36
N MET A 495 3.34 1.92 -23.67
CA MET A 495 3.17 0.84 -22.69
C MET A 495 2.35 1.27 -21.45
N LEU A 496 2.19 2.57 -21.22
CA LEU A 496 1.37 3.09 -20.11
C LEU A 496 -0.11 3.25 -20.51
N TYR A 497 -0.43 3.32 -21.81
CA TYR A 497 -1.81 3.62 -22.26
C TYR A 497 -2.79 2.50 -21.91
N GLY A 498 -2.39 1.23 -22.08
CA GLY A 498 -3.20 0.09 -21.67
C GLY A 498 -3.49 0.09 -20.16
N PRO A 499 -2.45 0.05 -19.32
CA PRO A 499 -2.61 0.11 -17.86
C PRO A 499 -3.46 1.29 -17.36
N MET A 500 -3.17 2.53 -17.81
CA MET A 500 -3.94 3.70 -17.36
C MET A 500 -5.42 3.62 -17.74
N THR A 501 -5.73 3.12 -18.95
CA THR A 501 -7.12 3.00 -19.43
C THR A 501 -7.87 1.93 -18.64
N VAL A 502 -7.28 0.74 -18.47
CA VAL A 502 -7.88 -0.35 -17.71
C VAL A 502 -8.11 0.09 -16.26
N MET A 503 -7.11 0.69 -15.62
CA MET A 503 -7.24 1.16 -14.24
C MET A 503 -8.31 2.23 -14.10
N PHE A 504 -8.41 3.15 -15.05
CA PHE A 504 -9.44 4.18 -15.04
C PHE A 504 -10.84 3.57 -15.17
N VAL A 505 -11.05 2.66 -16.13
CA VAL A 505 -12.36 1.99 -16.33
C VAL A 505 -12.75 1.18 -15.10
N VAL A 506 -11.85 0.34 -14.57
CA VAL A 506 -12.10 -0.48 -13.37
C VAL A 506 -12.52 0.39 -12.18
N THR A 507 -11.75 1.44 -11.92
CA THR A 507 -11.95 2.28 -10.73
C THR A 507 -13.17 3.18 -10.84
N MET A 508 -13.43 3.75 -12.02
CA MET A 508 -14.64 4.54 -12.26
C MET A 508 -15.89 3.67 -12.11
N THR A 509 -15.88 2.45 -12.67
CA THR A 509 -16.99 1.50 -12.51
C THR A 509 -17.21 1.17 -11.04
N ALA A 510 -16.14 0.90 -10.28
CA ALA A 510 -16.24 0.59 -8.85
C ALA A 510 -16.82 1.75 -8.02
N LEU A 511 -16.37 2.99 -8.29
CA LEU A 511 -16.87 4.20 -7.62
C LEU A 511 -18.34 4.47 -7.95
N ILE A 512 -18.72 4.33 -9.22
CA ILE A 512 -20.12 4.50 -9.65
C ILE A 512 -21.01 3.43 -8.99
N GLN A 513 -20.59 2.17 -8.98
CA GLN A 513 -21.33 1.11 -8.28
C GLN A 513 -21.43 1.36 -6.78
N ALA A 514 -20.37 1.91 -6.13
CA ALA A 514 -20.42 2.30 -4.73
C ALA A 514 -21.49 3.38 -4.48
N CYS A 515 -21.53 4.43 -5.31
CA CYS A 515 -22.58 5.45 -5.25
C CYS A 515 -23.98 4.86 -5.44
N LEU A 516 -24.15 3.98 -6.44
CA LEU A 516 -25.44 3.34 -6.72
C LEU A 516 -25.92 2.46 -5.55
N ARG A 517 -25.01 1.71 -4.90
CA ARG A 517 -25.35 0.94 -3.70
C ARG A 517 -25.84 1.83 -2.57
N ILE A 518 -25.21 3.00 -2.36
CA ILE A 518 -25.64 3.95 -1.34
C ILE A 518 -26.99 4.56 -1.68
N PHE A 519 -27.26 4.91 -2.94
CA PHE A 519 -28.58 5.37 -3.37
C PHE A 519 -29.67 4.31 -3.18
N ARG A 520 -29.38 3.04 -3.43
CA ARG A 520 -30.32 1.95 -3.15
C ARG A 520 -30.62 1.84 -1.66
N SER A 521 -29.59 1.94 -0.78
CA SER A 521 -29.81 1.92 0.67
C SER A 521 -30.66 3.11 1.16
N MET A 522 -30.60 4.26 0.47
CA MET A 522 -31.52 5.39 0.72
C MET A 522 -32.95 5.04 0.33
N ALA A 523 -33.15 4.39 -0.82
CA ALA A 523 -34.49 3.97 -1.28
C ALA A 523 -35.10 2.89 -0.39
N ASP A 524 -34.26 1.97 0.13
CA ASP A 524 -34.68 0.87 1.00
C ASP A 524 -34.84 1.29 2.48
N GLY A 525 -34.62 2.57 2.82
CA GLY A 525 -34.74 3.11 4.19
C GLY A 525 -33.66 2.60 5.18
N THR A 526 -32.60 1.95 4.69
CA THR A 526 -31.49 1.43 5.50
C THR A 526 -30.30 2.40 5.59
N PHE A 527 -30.44 3.58 5.01
CA PHE A 527 -29.38 4.58 4.94
C PHE A 527 -29.04 5.20 6.28
N VAL A 528 -27.76 5.21 6.63
CA VAL A 528 -27.20 5.91 7.78
C VAL A 528 -26.19 6.94 7.28
N PHE A 529 -26.44 8.23 7.53
CA PHE A 529 -25.64 9.34 7.00
C PHE A 529 -24.16 9.22 7.41
N MET A 530 -23.86 8.89 8.66
CA MET A 530 -22.48 8.77 9.17
C MET A 530 -21.69 7.66 8.46
N VAL A 531 -22.38 6.64 7.94
CA VAL A 531 -21.74 5.50 7.22
C VAL A 531 -21.79 5.73 5.72
N GLY A 532 -22.98 5.94 5.15
CA GLY A 532 -23.18 6.02 3.69
C GLY A 532 -22.98 7.41 3.12
N GLY A 533 -23.42 8.46 3.83
CA GLY A 533 -23.38 9.84 3.33
C GLY A 533 -21.95 10.35 3.13
N LEU A 534 -21.08 10.10 4.10
CA LEU A 534 -19.68 10.52 4.00
C LEU A 534 -18.93 9.75 2.90
N GLN A 535 -19.22 8.47 2.75
CA GLN A 535 -18.68 7.65 1.66
C GLN A 535 -19.16 8.14 0.29
N LEU A 536 -20.44 8.53 0.16
CA LEU A 536 -21.00 9.07 -1.08
C LEU A 536 -20.33 10.39 -1.48
N ILE A 537 -20.14 11.30 -0.52
CA ILE A 537 -19.47 12.59 -0.75
C ILE A 537 -18.04 12.36 -1.26
N ILE A 538 -17.29 11.46 -0.61
CA ILE A 538 -15.92 11.17 -1.00
C ILE A 538 -15.87 10.48 -2.37
N ALA A 539 -16.73 9.48 -2.62
CA ALA A 539 -16.77 8.80 -3.91
C ALA A 539 -17.10 9.77 -5.05
N ALA A 540 -18.11 10.64 -4.87
CA ALA A 540 -18.46 11.66 -5.84
C ALA A 540 -17.31 12.67 -6.06
N ALA A 541 -16.66 13.12 -5.01
CA ALA A 541 -15.49 14.01 -5.11
C ALA A 541 -14.34 13.36 -5.88
N LEU A 542 -14.03 12.09 -5.60
CA LEU A 542 -12.98 11.33 -6.31
C LEU A 542 -13.30 11.18 -7.79
N ILE A 543 -14.56 10.89 -8.16
CA ILE A 543 -15.01 10.81 -9.55
C ILE A 543 -14.79 12.15 -10.27
N VAL A 544 -15.27 13.24 -9.71
CA VAL A 544 -15.14 14.57 -10.30
C VAL A 544 -13.66 14.97 -10.44
N LEU A 545 -12.86 14.78 -9.39
CA LEU A 545 -11.43 15.09 -9.42
C LEU A 545 -10.69 14.27 -10.47
N ALA A 546 -11.00 12.97 -10.57
CA ALA A 546 -10.38 12.10 -11.57
C ALA A 546 -10.71 12.53 -13.00
N LEU A 547 -11.97 12.84 -13.28
CA LEU A 547 -12.39 13.34 -14.60
C LEU A 547 -11.67 14.64 -14.97
N LEU A 548 -11.54 15.58 -14.02
CA LEU A 548 -10.84 16.84 -14.24
C LEU A 548 -9.34 16.63 -14.50
N VAL A 549 -8.67 15.78 -13.70
CA VAL A 549 -7.24 15.49 -13.89
C VAL A 549 -7.02 14.80 -15.24
N VAL A 550 -7.82 13.78 -15.56
CA VAL A 550 -7.71 13.05 -16.84
C VAL A 550 -7.97 13.99 -18.02
N TYR A 551 -8.98 14.88 -17.91
CA TYR A 551 -9.22 15.88 -18.94
C TYR A 551 -7.98 16.75 -19.21
N HIS A 552 -7.37 17.31 -18.18
CA HIS A 552 -6.15 18.12 -18.31
C HIS A 552 -4.99 17.32 -18.91
N CYS A 553 -4.80 16.07 -18.48
CA CYS A 553 -3.75 15.21 -19.03
C CYS A 553 -3.99 14.85 -20.50
N VAL A 554 -5.23 14.52 -20.88
CA VAL A 554 -5.58 14.18 -22.28
C VAL A 554 -5.39 15.39 -23.19
N MET A 555 -5.75 16.59 -22.74
CA MET A 555 -5.47 17.81 -23.50
C MET A 555 -3.98 17.98 -23.75
N LYS A 556 -3.14 17.76 -22.74
CA LYS A 556 -1.67 17.78 -22.88
C LYS A 556 -1.14 16.66 -23.77
N LEU A 557 -1.73 15.47 -23.73
CA LEU A 557 -1.38 14.38 -24.64
C LEU A 557 -1.78 14.66 -26.10
N ARG A 558 -2.71 15.56 -26.37
CA ARG A 558 -3.10 15.96 -27.72
C ARG A 558 -2.21 17.08 -28.31
N GLU A 559 -1.54 17.86 -27.45
CA GLU A 559 -0.60 18.88 -27.91
C GLU A 559 0.56 18.23 -28.70
N PRO A 560 1.08 18.86 -29.77
CA PRO A 560 2.27 18.38 -30.48
C PRO A 560 3.44 18.21 -29.51
N SER A 561 4.31 17.23 -29.75
CA SER A 561 5.50 17.09 -28.91
C SER A 561 6.51 18.20 -29.24
N PRO A 562 7.23 18.75 -28.24
CA PRO A 562 8.27 19.77 -28.51
C PRO A 562 9.33 19.33 -29.52
N ALA A 563 9.59 18.00 -29.58
CA ALA A 563 10.48 17.42 -30.60
C ALA A 563 9.90 17.47 -32.02
N ALA A 564 8.57 17.35 -32.17
CA ALA A 564 7.89 17.49 -33.46
C ALA A 564 7.86 18.96 -33.91
N ASP A 565 7.65 19.90 -32.98
CA ASP A 565 7.71 21.34 -33.27
C ASP A 565 9.12 21.83 -33.66
N ALA A 566 10.16 21.27 -33.04
CA ALA A 566 11.55 21.56 -33.41
C ALA A 566 11.88 21.02 -34.78
N ALA A 567 11.41 19.83 -35.15
CA ALA A 567 11.58 19.28 -36.51
C ALA A 567 10.76 20.03 -37.56
N ALA A 568 9.53 20.47 -37.25
CA ALA A 568 8.69 21.28 -38.17
C ALA A 568 9.22 22.69 -38.35
N LYS A 569 9.98 23.26 -37.42
CA LYS A 569 10.66 24.56 -37.56
C LYS A 569 12.00 24.49 -38.31
N GLN A 570 12.56 23.29 -38.49
CA GLN A 570 13.80 23.03 -39.24
C GLN A 570 13.55 22.54 -40.67
N ALA A 571 12.32 22.13 -40.99
CA ALA A 571 11.84 21.82 -42.32
C ALA A 571 11.17 23.07 -42.99
#